data_03abab59e002d17156088bb4ebc3c323
#
_entry.id   03abab59e002d17156088bb4ebc3c323
#
_cell.length_a   1.000
_cell.length_b   1.000
_cell.length_c   1.000
_cell.angle_alpha   90.00
_cell.angle_beta   90.00
_cell.angle_gamma   90.00
#
_symmetry.space_group_name_H-M   'P 1'
#
loop_
_entity.id
_entity.type
_entity.pdbx_description
1 polymer ?
#
loop_
_entity_poly.entity_id
_entity_poly.type
_entity_poly.pdbx_seq_one_letter_code
_entity_poly.pdbx_strand_id
1 'polypeptide(L)'
;ELHRAFEEAKAAGKVDYLGVSTHENAENVLQAAIDTGVFDLAMIAITPGGWYDWNDRSILPGSPPMKDLQPLLQQAKEQGIGIVGMKAGRYLAGRAWLGWGNPKAFDDFYEPKLLQAKLSEFQRSYAFVLEHGIDAVNADMQSLLHLQENFIAAATSADYFEQTA
;
A
#
# COMPACT_ATOMS: atom_id res chain seq x y z
N GLU A 1 15.47 -5.36 -22.59
CA GLU A 1 15.13 -4.29 -23.55
C GLU A 1 14.68 -3.03 -22.82
N LEU A 2 13.67 -3.09 -21.94
CA LEU A 2 13.19 -1.95 -21.13
C LEU A 2 14.28 -1.32 -20.26
N HIS A 3 15.07 -2.12 -19.56
CA HIS A 3 16.18 -1.62 -18.73
C HIS A 3 17.20 -0.82 -19.55
N ARG A 4 17.57 -1.29 -20.76
CA ARG A 4 18.47 -0.54 -21.62
C ARG A 4 17.90 0.81 -22.06
N ALA A 5 16.61 0.85 -22.42
CA ALA A 5 15.92 2.11 -22.76
C ALA A 5 15.88 3.09 -21.59
N PHE A 6 15.70 2.58 -20.36
CA PHE A 6 15.79 3.38 -19.15
C PHE A 6 17.20 3.96 -18.94
N GLU A 7 18.25 3.15 -19.08
CA GLU A 7 19.63 3.62 -18.95
C GLU A 7 19.98 4.71 -19.99
N GLU A 8 19.50 4.56 -21.23
CA GLU A 8 19.66 5.59 -22.26
C GLU A 8 18.92 6.88 -21.89
N ALA A 9 17.72 6.80 -21.32
CA ALA A 9 16.95 7.96 -20.85
C ALA A 9 17.60 8.63 -19.63
N LYS A 10 18.13 7.86 -18.69
CA LYS A 10 18.88 8.35 -17.53
C LYS A 10 20.16 9.05 -17.94
N ALA A 11 20.93 8.47 -18.85
CA ALA A 11 22.13 9.09 -19.40
C ALA A 11 21.84 10.39 -20.15
N ALA A 12 20.65 10.51 -20.76
CA ALA A 12 20.17 11.73 -21.41
C ALA A 12 19.57 12.77 -20.45
N GLY A 13 19.58 12.52 -19.13
CA GLY A 13 19.02 13.42 -18.11
C GLY A 13 17.50 13.57 -18.17
N LYS A 14 16.78 12.60 -18.72
CA LYS A 14 15.32 12.63 -18.86
C LYS A 14 14.58 11.98 -17.68
N VAL A 15 15.23 11.07 -16.99
CA VAL A 15 14.72 10.35 -15.82
C VAL A 15 15.84 10.08 -14.84
N ASP A 16 15.51 9.97 -13.55
CA ASP A 16 16.46 9.67 -12.48
C ASP A 16 16.22 8.29 -11.89
N TYR A 17 14.94 7.85 -11.81
CA TYR A 17 14.52 6.65 -11.12
C TYR A 17 13.64 5.75 -11.99
N LEU A 18 13.77 4.44 -11.79
CA LEU A 18 12.96 3.42 -12.46
C LEU A 18 11.97 2.80 -11.48
N GLY A 19 10.69 2.80 -11.85
CA GLY A 19 9.64 2.17 -11.05
C GLY A 19 8.91 1.07 -11.78
N VAL A 20 8.33 0.15 -11.00
CA VAL A 20 7.37 -0.85 -11.47
C VAL A 20 6.02 -0.63 -10.80
N SER A 21 4.92 -0.90 -11.52
CA SER A 21 3.57 -0.83 -10.95
C SER A 21 2.78 -2.08 -11.32
N THR A 22 2.06 -2.64 -10.34
CA THR A 22 1.21 -3.80 -10.58
C THR A 22 -0.04 -3.80 -9.71
N HIS A 23 -1.16 -4.26 -10.30
CA HIS A 23 -2.41 -4.51 -9.59
C HIS A 23 -2.59 -5.99 -9.25
N GLU A 24 -1.95 -6.87 -10.00
CA GLU A 24 -2.08 -8.32 -9.87
C GLU A 24 -0.71 -8.94 -9.66
N ASN A 25 -0.69 -10.11 -9.02
CA ASN A 25 0.54 -10.85 -8.79
C ASN A 25 1.62 -10.02 -8.08
N ALA A 26 1.20 -9.14 -7.17
CA ALA A 26 2.06 -8.12 -6.58
C ALA A 26 3.25 -8.71 -5.81
N GLU A 27 3.05 -9.85 -5.14
CA GLU A 27 4.11 -10.56 -4.43
C GLU A 27 5.26 -10.97 -5.37
N ASN A 28 4.94 -11.68 -6.46
CA ASN A 28 5.97 -12.13 -7.39
C ASN A 28 6.62 -10.98 -8.16
N VAL A 29 5.86 -9.90 -8.45
CA VAL A 29 6.41 -8.71 -9.09
C VAL A 29 7.37 -7.98 -8.16
N LEU A 30 7.03 -7.85 -6.88
CA LEU A 30 7.90 -7.23 -5.88
C LEU A 30 9.16 -8.09 -5.66
N GLN A 31 9.01 -9.42 -5.54
CA GLN A 31 10.15 -10.33 -5.43
C GLN A 31 11.08 -10.23 -6.66
N ALA A 32 10.51 -10.20 -7.86
CA ALA A 32 11.30 -10.01 -9.08
C ALA A 32 12.01 -8.65 -9.13
N ALA A 33 11.39 -7.59 -8.62
CA ALA A 33 12.04 -6.28 -8.51
C ALA A 33 13.23 -6.33 -7.54
N ILE A 34 13.09 -7.01 -6.41
CA ILE A 34 14.17 -7.26 -5.44
C ILE A 34 15.31 -8.04 -6.10
N ASP A 35 14.99 -9.17 -6.74
CA ASP A 35 15.98 -10.07 -7.33
C ASP A 35 16.78 -9.45 -8.47
N THR A 36 16.14 -8.55 -9.24
CA THR A 36 16.83 -7.85 -10.35
C THR A 36 17.71 -6.69 -9.88
N GLY A 37 17.37 -6.04 -8.77
CA GLY A 37 18.12 -4.92 -8.18
C GLY A 37 18.22 -3.67 -9.08
N VAL A 38 17.28 -3.51 -10.04
CA VAL A 38 17.32 -2.39 -11.01
C VAL A 38 16.20 -1.36 -10.79
N PHE A 39 15.30 -1.62 -9.84
CA PHE A 39 14.17 -0.74 -9.57
C PHE A 39 14.40 0.09 -8.32
N ASP A 40 14.04 1.37 -8.42
CA ASP A 40 14.08 2.33 -7.30
C ASP A 40 12.73 2.45 -6.60
N LEU A 41 11.62 2.06 -7.27
CA LEU A 41 10.27 2.21 -6.75
C LEU A 41 9.37 1.04 -7.19
N ALA A 42 8.52 0.58 -6.28
CA ALA A 42 7.44 -0.37 -6.57
C ALA A 42 6.08 0.19 -6.10
N MET A 43 5.13 0.32 -7.03
CA MET A 43 3.74 0.65 -6.70
C MET A 43 2.90 -0.63 -6.74
N ILE A 44 2.42 -1.07 -5.59
CA ILE A 44 1.76 -2.36 -5.40
C ILE A 44 0.34 -2.23 -4.85
N ALA A 45 -0.55 -3.12 -5.27
CA ALA A 45 -1.91 -3.19 -4.76
C ALA A 45 -1.95 -3.98 -3.46
N ILE A 46 -2.13 -3.28 -2.33
CA ILE A 46 -2.07 -3.84 -0.98
C ILE A 46 -3.14 -3.24 -0.07
N THR A 47 -3.63 -4.04 0.88
CA THR A 47 -4.63 -3.65 1.88
C THR A 47 -4.17 -4.09 3.28
N PRO A 48 -4.80 -3.64 4.36
CA PRO A 48 -4.54 -4.18 5.71
C PRO A 48 -4.69 -5.69 5.82
N GLY A 49 -5.57 -6.30 5.02
CA GLY A 49 -5.76 -7.75 4.94
C GLY A 49 -4.78 -8.48 4.02
N GLY A 50 -3.80 -7.78 3.44
CA GLY A 50 -2.82 -8.35 2.53
C GLY A 50 -2.98 -7.91 1.08
N TRP A 51 -2.64 -8.78 0.12
CA TRP A 51 -2.70 -8.47 -1.30
C TRP A 51 -4.13 -8.19 -1.77
N TYR A 52 -4.28 -7.19 -2.66
CA TYR A 52 -5.57 -6.82 -3.23
C TYR A 52 -5.93 -7.74 -4.41
N ASP A 53 -7.19 -8.20 -4.44
CA ASP A 53 -7.76 -8.87 -5.60
C ASP A 53 -8.43 -7.86 -6.54
N TRP A 54 -7.92 -7.77 -7.76
CA TRP A 54 -8.48 -6.85 -8.77
C TRP A 54 -9.85 -7.30 -9.29
N ASN A 55 -10.10 -8.61 -9.39
CA ASN A 55 -11.32 -9.15 -9.96
C ASN A 55 -12.51 -8.95 -9.01
N ASP A 56 -12.32 -9.35 -7.75
CA ASP A 56 -13.37 -9.26 -6.73
C ASP A 56 -13.33 -7.94 -5.95
N ARG A 57 -12.33 -7.10 -6.21
CA ARG A 57 -12.11 -5.80 -5.53
C ARG A 57 -12.04 -5.93 -4.01
N SER A 58 -11.44 -6.99 -3.55
CA SER A 58 -11.36 -7.41 -2.15
C SER A 58 -9.93 -7.81 -1.77
N ILE A 59 -9.78 -8.54 -0.68
CA ILE A 59 -8.53 -9.21 -0.29
C ILE A 59 -8.36 -10.44 -1.18
N LEU A 60 -7.16 -10.65 -1.72
CA LEU A 60 -6.85 -11.82 -2.54
C LEU A 60 -7.02 -13.09 -1.71
N PRO A 61 -7.81 -14.09 -2.17
CA PRO A 61 -7.96 -15.35 -1.48
C PRO A 61 -6.62 -16.04 -1.20
N GLY A 62 -6.38 -16.41 0.06
CA GLY A 62 -5.14 -17.03 0.50
C GLY A 62 -3.98 -16.05 0.74
N SER A 63 -4.20 -14.74 0.59
CA SER A 63 -3.20 -13.74 0.96
C SER A 63 -2.90 -13.80 2.45
N PRO A 64 -1.63 -13.79 2.87
CA PRO A 64 -1.30 -13.50 4.25
C PRO A 64 -1.70 -12.06 4.60
N PRO A 65 -2.09 -11.78 5.85
CA PRO A 65 -2.36 -10.42 6.28
C PRO A 65 -1.09 -9.55 6.15
N MET A 66 -1.26 -8.24 6.03
CA MET A 66 -0.15 -7.32 5.79
C MET A 66 0.97 -7.44 6.83
N LYS A 67 0.63 -7.72 8.08
CA LYS A 67 1.63 -7.94 9.15
C LYS A 67 2.63 -9.07 8.83
N ASP A 68 2.17 -10.10 8.15
CA ASP A 68 2.99 -11.25 7.77
C ASP A 68 3.79 -11.01 6.47
N LEU A 69 3.51 -9.90 5.77
CA LEU A 69 4.28 -9.47 4.58
C LEU A 69 5.52 -8.64 4.93
N GLN A 70 5.71 -8.29 6.21
CA GLN A 70 6.85 -7.49 6.68
C GLN A 70 8.21 -7.97 6.17
N PRO A 71 8.53 -9.29 6.17
CA PRO A 71 9.84 -9.75 5.68
C PRO A 71 10.09 -9.39 4.22
N LEU A 72 9.08 -9.50 3.35
CA LEU A 72 9.19 -9.15 1.93
C LEU A 72 9.33 -7.64 1.72
N LEU A 73 8.50 -6.85 2.43
CA LEU A 73 8.55 -5.40 2.36
C LEU A 73 9.90 -4.85 2.88
N GLN A 74 10.40 -5.43 3.96
CA GLN A 74 11.70 -5.07 4.52
C GLN A 74 12.84 -5.42 3.55
N GLN A 75 12.79 -6.59 2.91
CA GLN A 75 13.78 -6.98 1.90
C GLN A 75 13.82 -6.00 0.71
N ALA A 76 12.65 -5.51 0.25
CA ALA A 76 12.59 -4.49 -0.79
C ALA A 76 13.25 -3.17 -0.34
N LYS A 77 13.01 -2.73 0.89
CA LYS A 77 13.64 -1.54 1.46
C LYS A 77 15.17 -1.68 1.60
N GLU A 78 15.65 -2.84 2.00
CA GLU A 78 17.09 -3.14 2.09
C GLU A 78 17.79 -3.10 0.73
N GLN A 79 17.05 -3.35 -0.36
CA GLN A 79 17.51 -3.16 -1.74
C GLN A 79 17.37 -1.71 -2.23
N GLY A 80 16.88 -0.79 -1.38
CA GLY A 80 16.68 0.61 -1.74
C GLY A 80 15.41 0.89 -2.55
N ILE A 81 14.46 -0.06 -2.59
CA ILE A 81 13.19 0.11 -3.32
C ILE A 81 12.19 0.83 -2.42
N GLY A 82 11.76 2.03 -2.80
CA GLY A 82 10.64 2.73 -2.19
C GLY A 82 9.32 2.05 -2.54
N ILE A 83 8.42 1.90 -1.56
CA ILE A 83 7.17 1.17 -1.74
C ILE A 83 5.96 2.12 -1.66
N VAL A 84 5.19 2.20 -2.75
CA VAL A 84 3.93 2.94 -2.80
C VAL A 84 2.77 1.95 -2.78
N GLY A 85 1.94 2.02 -1.74
CA GLY A 85 0.73 1.23 -1.64
C GLY A 85 -0.42 1.87 -2.42
N MET A 86 -1.11 1.11 -3.24
CA MET A 86 -2.38 1.50 -3.85
C MET A 86 -3.49 0.53 -3.47
N LYS A 87 -4.73 0.96 -3.61
CA LYS A 87 -5.94 0.17 -3.30
C LYS A 87 -6.23 -0.05 -1.80
N ALA A 88 -5.43 0.48 -0.88
CA ALA A 88 -5.63 0.30 0.57
C ALA A 88 -7.05 0.67 1.04
N GLY A 89 -7.67 1.71 0.46
CA GLY A 89 -9.04 2.11 0.75
C GLY A 89 -10.10 1.58 -0.23
N ARG A 90 -9.72 0.83 -1.28
CA ARG A 90 -10.65 0.55 -2.39
C ARG A 90 -11.83 -0.33 -1.99
N TYR A 91 -11.62 -1.33 -1.17
CA TYR A 91 -12.70 -2.22 -0.72
C TYR A 91 -13.64 -1.55 0.31
N LEU A 92 -13.16 -0.50 0.99
CA LEU A 92 -13.97 0.31 1.90
C LEU A 92 -14.95 1.21 1.12
N ALA A 93 -14.55 1.68 -0.07
CA ALA A 93 -15.32 2.56 -0.94
C ALA A 93 -16.43 1.80 -1.65
N GLY A 94 -17.49 1.47 -0.97
CA GLY A 94 -18.62 0.80 -1.57
C GLY A 94 -19.95 1.21 -0.96
N ARG A 95 -21.02 0.73 -1.61
CA ARG A 95 -22.37 0.85 -1.05
C ARG A 95 -22.84 -0.55 -0.73
N ALA A 96 -22.82 -0.93 0.55
CA ALA A 96 -23.20 -2.26 1.02
C ALA A 96 -24.60 -2.70 0.51
N TRP A 97 -25.54 -1.76 0.34
CA TRP A 97 -26.86 -2.04 -0.22
C TRP A 97 -26.85 -2.36 -1.74
N LEU A 98 -25.75 -2.07 -2.45
CA LEU A 98 -25.53 -2.47 -3.84
C LEU A 98 -24.72 -3.77 -3.96
N GLY A 99 -24.39 -4.41 -2.83
CA GLY A 99 -23.67 -5.67 -2.81
C GLY A 99 -22.15 -5.56 -3.06
N TRP A 100 -21.57 -4.37 -2.93
CA TRP A 100 -20.13 -4.16 -3.08
C TRP A 100 -19.61 -3.12 -2.09
N GLY A 101 -18.35 -3.33 -1.65
CA GLY A 101 -17.72 -2.52 -0.62
C GLY A 101 -18.13 -2.89 0.79
N ASN A 102 -17.21 -2.77 1.73
CA ASN A 102 -17.45 -3.04 3.14
C ASN A 102 -16.59 -2.11 4.00
N PRO A 103 -17.19 -1.10 4.70
CA PRO A 103 -16.43 -0.17 5.54
C PRO A 103 -15.75 -0.84 6.74
N LYS A 104 -16.12 -2.08 7.07
CA LYS A 104 -15.53 -2.87 8.15
C LYS A 104 -14.64 -4.02 7.66
N ALA A 105 -14.29 -4.00 6.39
CA ALA A 105 -13.55 -5.11 5.75
C ALA A 105 -12.23 -5.45 6.42
N PHE A 106 -11.63 -4.51 7.11
CA PHE A 106 -10.30 -4.66 7.71
C PHE A 106 -10.30 -4.57 9.24
N ASP A 107 -11.47 -4.49 9.88
CA ASP A 107 -11.56 -4.32 11.33
C ASP A 107 -10.84 -5.45 12.10
N ASP A 108 -10.88 -6.68 11.58
CA ASP A 108 -10.23 -7.85 12.20
C ASP A 108 -8.68 -7.80 12.13
N PHE A 109 -8.11 -6.92 11.31
CA PHE A 109 -6.66 -6.78 11.17
C PHE A 109 -6.09 -5.67 12.04
N TYR A 110 -6.94 -4.76 12.54
CA TYR A 110 -6.51 -3.59 13.31
C TYR A 110 -6.32 -3.91 14.79
N GLU A 111 -5.36 -3.22 15.40
CA GLU A 111 -5.23 -3.20 16.86
C GLU A 111 -6.42 -2.47 17.51
N PRO A 112 -6.79 -2.85 18.74
CA PRO A 112 -7.88 -2.20 19.47
C PRO A 112 -7.74 -0.68 19.58
N LYS A 113 -6.53 -0.18 19.72
CA LYS A 113 -6.21 1.26 19.80
C LYS A 113 -6.62 1.98 18.51
N LEU A 114 -6.30 1.40 17.34
CA LEU A 114 -6.67 1.97 16.04
C LEU A 114 -8.19 1.91 15.80
N LEU A 115 -8.84 0.81 16.19
CA LEU A 115 -10.28 0.66 16.08
C LEU A 115 -11.06 1.68 16.92
N GLN A 116 -10.53 2.03 18.10
CA GLN A 116 -11.15 3.01 19.02
C GLN A 116 -10.80 4.46 18.66
N ALA A 117 -9.87 4.69 17.77
CA ALA A 117 -9.48 6.01 17.32
C ALA A 117 -10.63 6.71 16.58
N LYS A 118 -10.74 8.03 16.75
CA LYS A 118 -11.69 8.87 16.01
C LYS A 118 -11.24 9.14 14.58
N LEU A 119 -11.06 8.06 13.83
CA LEU A 119 -10.66 8.07 12.44
C LEU A 119 -11.76 7.47 11.55
N SER A 120 -11.88 7.96 10.32
CA SER A 120 -12.71 7.29 9.31
C SER A 120 -12.10 5.93 8.93
N GLU A 121 -12.89 5.07 8.31
CA GLU A 121 -12.43 3.77 7.80
C GLU A 121 -11.25 3.90 6.84
N PHE A 122 -11.24 4.95 6.02
CA PHE A 122 -10.14 5.23 5.10
C PHE A 122 -8.87 5.66 5.85
N GLN A 123 -9.01 6.57 6.81
CA GLN A 123 -7.89 7.02 7.64
C GLN A 123 -7.25 5.85 8.40
N ARG A 124 -8.06 4.95 8.99
CA ARG A 124 -7.54 3.73 9.64
C ARG A 124 -6.75 2.87 8.70
N SER A 125 -7.28 2.62 7.50
CA SER A 125 -6.58 1.80 6.50
C SER A 125 -5.25 2.41 6.06
N TYR A 126 -5.23 3.70 5.77
CA TYR A 126 -4.01 4.38 5.33
C TYR A 126 -2.97 4.46 6.44
N ALA A 127 -3.37 4.81 7.67
CA ALA A 127 -2.47 4.81 8.83
C ALA A 127 -1.87 3.40 9.04
N PHE A 128 -2.70 2.36 8.97
CA PHE A 128 -2.25 0.98 9.14
C PHE A 128 -1.20 0.56 8.11
N VAL A 129 -1.44 0.80 6.82
CA VAL A 129 -0.49 0.37 5.77
C VAL A 129 0.82 1.16 5.83
N LEU A 130 0.77 2.44 6.19
CA LEU A 130 1.97 3.26 6.38
C LEU A 130 2.82 2.74 7.54
N GLU A 131 2.22 2.40 8.67
CA GLU A 131 2.94 1.84 9.83
C GLU A 131 3.53 0.46 9.54
N HIS A 132 2.86 -0.33 8.68
CA HIS A 132 3.27 -1.69 8.35
C HIS A 132 4.14 -1.80 7.08
N GLY A 133 4.93 -0.79 6.78
CA GLY A 133 6.03 -0.92 5.82
C GLY A 133 5.80 -0.32 4.43
N ILE A 134 4.69 0.39 4.23
CA ILE A 134 4.47 1.18 3.00
C ILE A 134 5.01 2.59 3.22
N ASP A 135 5.83 3.10 2.31
CA ASP A 135 6.46 4.41 2.43
C ASP A 135 5.53 5.56 2.03
N ALA A 136 4.63 5.31 1.09
CA ALA A 136 3.61 6.26 0.67
C ALA A 136 2.34 5.55 0.20
N VAL A 137 1.19 6.20 0.33
CA VAL A 137 -0.10 5.67 -0.16
C VAL A 137 -0.61 6.51 -1.32
N ASN A 138 -0.90 5.85 -2.43
CA ASN A 138 -1.68 6.44 -3.52
C ASN A 138 -3.18 6.40 -3.13
N ALA A 139 -3.65 7.47 -2.53
CA ALA A 139 -5.00 7.63 -2.04
C ALA A 139 -5.85 8.50 -2.98
N ASP A 140 -7.16 8.23 -3.02
CA ASP A 140 -8.12 9.07 -3.75
C ASP A 140 -8.37 10.39 -2.97
N MET A 141 -8.33 11.52 -3.66
CA MET A 141 -8.51 12.85 -3.09
C MET A 141 -9.45 13.69 -3.95
N GLN A 142 -10.72 13.30 -4.01
CA GLN A 142 -11.74 13.97 -4.82
C GLN A 142 -12.31 15.25 -4.17
N SER A 143 -11.93 15.55 -2.91
CA SER A 143 -12.38 16.72 -2.18
C SER A 143 -11.32 17.21 -1.20
N LEU A 144 -11.46 18.46 -0.75
CA LEU A 144 -10.59 19.00 0.32
C LEU A 144 -10.74 18.23 1.63
N LEU A 145 -11.90 17.65 1.90
CA LEU A 145 -12.12 16.79 3.06
C LEU A 145 -11.23 15.53 2.98
N HIS A 146 -11.23 14.85 1.84
CA HIS A 146 -10.38 13.67 1.65
C HIS A 146 -8.89 14.02 1.78
N LEU A 147 -8.48 15.18 1.27
CA LEU A 147 -7.11 15.66 1.44
C LEU A 147 -6.74 15.83 2.91
N GLN A 148 -7.61 16.49 3.70
CA GLN A 148 -7.40 16.68 5.14
C GLN A 148 -7.37 15.34 5.89
N GLU A 149 -8.28 14.42 5.58
CA GLU A 149 -8.32 13.07 6.18
C GLU A 149 -7.03 12.29 5.89
N ASN A 150 -6.52 12.37 4.67
CA ASN A 150 -5.29 11.67 4.28
C ASN A 150 -4.05 12.26 4.99
N PHE A 151 -3.98 13.59 5.14
CA PHE A 151 -2.92 14.23 5.94
C PHE A 151 -2.97 13.82 7.41
N ILE A 152 -4.16 13.76 8.00
CA ILE A 152 -4.32 13.28 9.39
C ILE A 152 -3.87 11.82 9.51
N ALA A 153 -4.26 10.96 8.57
CA ALA A 153 -3.85 9.56 8.57
C ALA A 153 -2.31 9.41 8.52
N ALA A 154 -1.65 10.17 7.65
CA ALA A 154 -0.20 10.14 7.51
C ALA A 154 0.53 10.71 8.74
N ALA A 155 0.02 11.82 9.31
CA ALA A 155 0.65 12.48 10.45
C ALA A 155 0.50 11.71 11.78
N THR A 156 -0.55 10.93 11.90
CA THR A 156 -0.91 10.26 13.17
C THR A 156 -0.73 8.74 13.15
N SER A 157 -0.21 8.17 12.07
CA SER A 157 -0.06 6.72 11.95
C SER A 157 0.69 6.12 13.15
N ALA A 158 1.86 6.65 13.49
CA ALA A 158 2.68 6.18 14.59
C ALA A 158 2.04 6.32 16.00
N ASP A 159 1.06 7.21 16.16
CA ASP A 159 0.37 7.43 17.44
C ASP A 159 -0.56 6.26 17.83
N TYR A 160 -0.93 5.42 16.88
CA TYR A 160 -1.89 4.34 17.06
C TYR A 160 -1.27 2.95 17.19
N PHE A 161 0.02 2.82 16.91
CA PHE A 161 0.74 1.56 16.97
C PHE A 161 1.72 1.52 18.15
N GLU A 162 1.88 0.35 18.74
CA GLU A 162 2.91 0.16 19.75
C GLU A 162 4.27 0.22 19.06
N GLN A 163 5.15 1.08 19.53
CA GLN A 163 6.54 1.02 19.14
C GLN A 163 7.07 -0.32 19.67
N THR A 164 7.39 -1.23 18.76
CA THR A 164 8.14 -2.43 19.12
C THR A 164 9.52 -1.97 19.58
N ALA A 165 9.75 -2.14 20.87
CA ALA A 165 11.02 -1.86 21.52
C ALA A 165 12.12 -2.81 21.04
#